data_765677b380b01724e91e445cc64f8534
#
_entry.id   765677b380b01724e91e445cc64f8534
#
_cell.length_a   1.000
_cell.length_b   1.000
_cell.length_c   1.000
_cell.angle_alpha   90.00
_cell.angle_beta   90.00
_cell.angle_gamma   90.00
#
_symmetry.space_group_name_H-M   'P 1'
#
loop_
_entity.id
_entity.type
_entity.pdbx_description
1 polymer ?
#
loop_
_entity_poly.entity_id
_entity_poly.type
_entity_poly.pdbx_seq_one_letter_code
_entity_poly.pdbx_strand_id
1 'polypeptide(L)'
;MSSQAYEPVRKLAGSDAVESFDCGQIALNQFLQRFALVNQKSNSAQTYVSCHSSSVVGFYSLAVGSVEPSKAAPHVTKGMPQHPVPVMILARLAVDLQHHGAGLGKALLKDALLRTAQAADIAGIRALLVHAKDESARQWYLNWEFEPSPSDPFHLFLLMKDIKAMTGTNQA
;
A
#
# COMPACT_ATOMS: atom_id res chain seq x y z
N MET A 1 -14.03 23.49 -18.78
CA MET A 1 -14.06 22.54 -17.68
C MET A 1 -12.73 21.79 -17.59
N SER A 2 -12.02 22.02 -16.55
CA SER A 2 -10.73 21.37 -16.40
C SER A 2 -10.94 19.97 -15.83
N SER A 3 -10.46 18.96 -16.50
CA SER A 3 -10.29 17.66 -15.88
C SER A 3 -9.27 17.82 -14.76
N GLN A 4 -9.57 17.27 -13.60
CA GLN A 4 -8.61 17.24 -12.52
C GLN A 4 -7.48 16.30 -12.96
N ALA A 5 -6.36 16.89 -13.30
CA ALA A 5 -5.18 16.12 -13.67
C ALA A 5 -4.38 15.82 -12.41
N TYR A 6 -4.27 14.53 -12.07
CA TYR A 6 -3.40 14.08 -11.00
C TYR A 6 -2.04 13.75 -11.59
N GLU A 7 -0.99 14.19 -10.92
CA GLU A 7 0.37 13.83 -11.34
C GLU A 7 0.58 12.33 -11.15
N PRO A 8 1.45 11.71 -11.97
CA PRO A 8 1.80 10.31 -11.77
C PRO A 8 2.33 10.07 -10.36
N VAL A 9 1.99 8.93 -9.79
CA VAL A 9 2.43 8.55 -8.44
C VAL A 9 3.95 8.44 -8.41
N ARG A 10 4.57 9.08 -7.42
CA ARG A 10 6.03 9.13 -7.27
C ARG A 10 6.40 9.20 -5.79
N LYS A 11 7.68 9.04 -5.50
CA LYS A 11 8.16 9.19 -4.12
C LYS A 11 7.89 10.58 -3.57
N LEU A 12 7.57 10.61 -2.28
CA LEU A 12 7.45 11.86 -1.52
C LEU A 12 8.78 12.62 -1.56
N ALA A 13 8.72 13.92 -1.86
CA ALA A 13 9.85 14.80 -1.81
C ALA A 13 9.69 15.85 -0.70
N GLY A 14 10.79 16.35 -0.19
CA GLY A 14 10.77 17.36 0.88
C GLY A 14 10.06 18.65 0.50
N SER A 15 9.98 18.94 -0.80
CA SER A 15 9.31 20.14 -1.30
C SER A 15 7.81 19.97 -1.52
N ASP A 16 7.27 18.77 -1.31
CA ASP A 16 5.84 18.52 -1.50
C ASP A 16 5.01 19.20 -0.41
N ALA A 17 3.93 19.85 -0.82
CA ALA A 17 3.02 20.49 0.11
C ALA A 17 2.08 19.45 0.73
N VAL A 18 2.21 19.26 2.03
CA VAL A 18 1.42 18.25 2.78
C VAL A 18 0.52 18.87 3.84
N GLU A 19 0.63 20.17 4.07
CA GLU A 19 -0.01 20.85 5.20
C GLU A 19 -1.53 20.83 5.12
N SER A 20 -2.08 20.87 3.91
CA SER A 20 -3.53 20.89 3.69
C SER A 20 -4.15 19.51 3.56
N PHE A 21 -3.33 18.46 3.60
CA PHE A 21 -3.84 17.09 3.45
C PHE A 21 -4.77 16.71 4.60
N ASP A 22 -5.97 16.27 4.27
CA ASP A 22 -6.94 15.80 5.26
C ASP A 22 -7.76 14.66 4.68
N CYS A 23 -7.48 13.45 5.14
CA CYS A 23 -8.22 12.26 4.73
C CYS A 23 -9.34 11.90 5.71
N GLY A 24 -9.56 12.71 6.75
CA GLY A 24 -10.57 12.43 7.76
C GLY A 24 -10.05 11.58 8.92
N GLN A 25 -8.80 11.13 8.86
CA GLN A 25 -8.16 10.33 9.91
C GLN A 25 -6.93 11.07 10.40
N ILE A 26 -6.98 11.55 11.64
CA ILE A 26 -5.91 12.38 12.19
C ILE A 26 -4.57 11.68 12.16
N ALA A 27 -4.53 10.40 12.52
CA ALA A 27 -3.27 9.64 12.55
C ALA A 27 -2.62 9.54 11.17
N LEU A 28 -3.42 9.37 10.12
CA LEU A 28 -2.90 9.29 8.75
C LEU A 28 -2.43 10.66 8.25
N ASN A 29 -3.16 11.71 8.59
CA ASN A 29 -2.74 13.08 8.27
C ASN A 29 -1.40 13.40 8.92
N GLN A 30 -1.27 13.09 10.21
CA GLN A 30 -0.04 13.33 10.96
C GLN A 30 1.13 12.51 10.44
N PHE A 31 0.87 11.26 10.04
CA PHE A 31 1.93 10.45 9.46
C PHE A 31 2.52 11.14 8.23
N LEU A 32 1.69 11.56 7.30
CA LEU A 32 2.14 12.23 6.09
C LEU A 32 2.89 13.53 6.41
N GLN A 33 2.35 14.32 7.33
CA GLN A 33 2.87 15.66 7.62
C GLN A 33 4.14 15.64 8.46
N ARG A 34 4.30 14.63 9.34
CA ARG A 34 5.36 14.64 10.36
C ARG A 34 6.35 13.48 10.26
N PHE A 35 5.92 12.32 9.80
CA PHE A 35 6.73 11.10 9.91
C PHE A 35 7.16 10.50 8.59
N ALA A 36 6.40 10.69 7.52
CA ALA A 36 6.66 10.01 6.26
C ALA A 36 8.06 10.28 5.72
N LEU A 37 8.45 11.55 5.66
CA LEU A 37 9.75 11.93 5.11
C LEU A 37 10.91 11.47 6.00
N VAL A 38 10.73 11.55 7.32
CA VAL A 38 11.72 11.06 8.30
C VAL A 38 11.94 9.56 8.12
N ASN A 39 10.85 8.80 8.04
CA ASN A 39 10.93 7.36 7.85
C ASN A 39 11.58 7.00 6.51
N GLN A 40 11.31 7.78 5.48
CA GLN A 40 11.91 7.57 4.16
C GLN A 40 13.42 7.81 4.20
N LYS A 41 13.86 8.86 4.88
CA LYS A 41 15.29 9.17 5.01
C LYS A 41 16.03 8.11 5.83
N SER A 42 15.37 7.50 6.81
CA SER A 42 15.96 6.44 7.62
C SER A 42 15.82 5.06 6.99
N ASN A 43 15.19 4.96 5.82
CA ASN A 43 14.92 3.70 5.11
C ASN A 43 14.03 2.73 5.90
N SER A 44 13.19 3.24 6.80
CA SER A 44 12.25 2.39 7.53
C SER A 44 10.94 2.20 6.79
N ALA A 45 10.58 3.13 5.90
CA ALA A 45 9.45 3.00 4.99
C ALA A 45 9.64 3.98 3.83
N GLN A 46 9.06 3.66 2.68
CA GLN A 46 9.04 4.55 1.53
C GLN A 46 7.61 5.01 1.29
N THR A 47 7.44 6.32 1.07
CA THR A 47 6.11 6.89 0.85
C THR A 47 6.00 7.40 -0.59
N TYR A 48 4.86 7.09 -1.21
CA TYR A 48 4.55 7.47 -2.59
C TYR A 48 3.31 8.33 -2.58
N VAL A 49 3.31 9.37 -3.41
CA VAL A 49 2.28 10.41 -3.36
C VAL A 49 1.67 10.65 -4.73
N SER A 50 0.40 11.03 -4.73
CA SER A 50 -0.27 11.62 -5.87
C SER A 50 -0.52 13.08 -5.54
N CYS A 51 -0.18 13.96 -6.48
CA CYS A 51 -0.30 15.40 -6.30
C CYS A 51 -1.30 16.00 -7.27
N HIS A 52 -1.92 17.08 -6.83
CA HIS A 52 -2.78 17.91 -7.65
C HIS A 52 -2.44 19.37 -7.34
N SER A 53 -2.08 20.14 -8.34
CA SER A 53 -1.67 21.55 -8.15
C SER A 53 -0.60 21.70 -7.07
N SER A 54 0.41 20.83 -7.11
CA SER A 54 1.57 20.83 -6.20
C SER A 54 1.27 20.42 -4.76
N SER A 55 0.04 20.06 -4.45
CA SER A 55 -0.33 19.57 -3.12
C SER A 55 -0.55 18.07 -3.15
N VAL A 56 -0.12 17.38 -2.09
CA VAL A 56 -0.37 15.95 -1.95
C VAL A 56 -1.85 15.73 -1.65
N VAL A 57 -2.49 14.91 -2.47
CA VAL A 57 -3.91 14.58 -2.32
C VAL A 57 -4.16 13.09 -2.07
N GLY A 58 -3.12 12.29 -2.15
CA GLY A 58 -3.19 10.87 -1.81
C GLY A 58 -1.79 10.33 -1.56
N PHE A 59 -1.70 9.29 -0.73
CA PHE A 59 -0.40 8.66 -0.49
C PHE A 59 -0.57 7.22 -0.02
N TYR A 60 0.52 6.47 -0.12
CA TYR A 60 0.66 5.18 0.54
C TYR A 60 2.10 4.97 0.95
N SER A 61 2.33 4.06 1.88
CA SER A 61 3.68 3.74 2.35
C SER A 61 3.93 2.24 2.29
N LEU A 62 5.14 1.88 1.88
CA LEU A 62 5.60 0.50 1.83
C LEU A 62 6.75 0.28 2.79
N ALA A 63 6.72 -0.85 3.49
CA ALA A 63 7.80 -1.32 4.33
C ALA A 63 7.93 -2.83 4.14
N VAL A 64 9.07 -3.39 4.53
CA VAL A 64 9.25 -4.85 4.47
C VAL A 64 9.04 -5.45 5.85
N GLY A 65 8.66 -6.72 5.88
CA GLY A 65 8.48 -7.41 7.13
C GLY A 65 8.42 -8.91 6.94
N SER A 66 8.10 -9.61 8.00
CA SER A 66 7.88 -11.05 7.95
C SER A 66 6.70 -11.42 8.83
N VAL A 67 6.08 -12.55 8.51
CA VAL A 67 4.91 -13.05 9.24
C VAL A 67 5.13 -14.51 9.57
N GLU A 68 4.78 -14.89 10.81
CA GLU A 68 4.81 -16.29 11.19
C GLU A 68 3.84 -17.08 10.31
N PRO A 69 4.22 -18.31 9.86
CA PRO A 69 3.36 -19.08 8.97
C PRO A 69 1.94 -19.29 9.49
N SER A 70 1.77 -19.45 10.81
CA SER A 70 0.45 -19.65 11.42
C SER A 70 -0.45 -18.42 11.34
N LYS A 71 0.12 -17.24 11.08
CA LYS A 71 -0.63 -15.98 10.98
C LYS A 71 -0.83 -15.53 9.55
N ALA A 72 -0.25 -16.22 8.58
CA ALA A 72 -0.41 -15.89 7.17
C ALA A 72 -1.63 -16.62 6.60
N ALA A 73 -2.25 -16.03 5.59
CA ALA A 73 -3.35 -16.70 4.89
C ALA A 73 -2.87 -18.04 4.32
N PRO A 74 -3.70 -19.10 4.33
CA PRO A 74 -3.26 -20.43 3.90
C PRO A 74 -2.65 -20.48 2.51
N HIS A 75 -3.17 -19.72 1.57
CA HIS A 75 -2.64 -19.64 0.20
C HIS A 75 -1.19 -19.17 0.18
N VAL A 76 -0.84 -18.28 1.10
CA VAL A 76 0.49 -17.68 1.16
C VAL A 76 1.54 -18.71 1.60
N THR A 77 1.17 -19.59 2.52
CA THR A 77 2.11 -20.56 3.09
C THR A 77 2.18 -21.88 2.33
N LYS A 78 1.26 -22.11 1.39
CA LYS A 78 1.21 -23.37 0.65
C LYS A 78 2.52 -23.61 -0.11
N GLY A 79 3.17 -24.74 0.17
CA GLY A 79 4.43 -25.08 -0.47
C GLY A 79 5.65 -24.35 0.08
N MET A 80 5.47 -23.57 1.14
CA MET A 80 6.56 -22.83 1.77
C MET A 80 7.17 -23.63 2.93
N PRO A 81 8.48 -23.48 3.19
CA PRO A 81 9.06 -24.05 4.40
C PRO A 81 8.54 -23.38 5.64
N GLN A 82 8.70 -24.02 6.81
CA GLN A 82 8.22 -23.53 8.10
C GLN A 82 9.17 -22.43 8.64
N HIS A 83 9.25 -21.31 7.93
CA HIS A 83 10.04 -20.15 8.31
C HIS A 83 9.19 -18.91 8.21
N PRO A 84 9.57 -17.80 8.85
CA PRO A 84 8.85 -16.54 8.67
C PRO A 84 8.70 -16.20 7.19
N VAL A 85 7.52 -15.77 6.82
CA VAL A 85 7.17 -15.47 5.42
C VAL A 85 7.54 -14.03 5.11
N PRO A 86 8.40 -13.79 4.11
CA PRO A 86 8.74 -12.41 3.74
C PRO A 86 7.58 -11.73 3.04
N VAL A 87 7.24 -10.53 3.50
CA VAL A 87 6.14 -9.75 2.94
C VAL A 87 6.54 -8.31 2.69
N MET A 88 5.87 -7.68 1.72
CA MET A 88 5.80 -6.24 1.64
C MET A 88 4.58 -5.80 2.45
N ILE A 89 4.72 -4.74 3.22
CA ILE A 89 3.62 -4.21 4.03
C ILE A 89 3.15 -2.90 3.43
N LEU A 90 1.89 -2.87 3.02
CA LEU A 90 1.21 -1.63 2.67
C LEU A 90 0.72 -1.01 3.99
N ALA A 91 1.59 -0.21 4.59
CA ALA A 91 1.38 0.26 5.95
C ALA A 91 0.24 1.27 6.05
N ARG A 92 0.10 2.11 5.02
CA ARG A 92 -0.90 3.18 4.98
C ARG A 92 -1.31 3.43 3.54
N LEU A 93 -2.57 3.81 3.37
CA LEU A 93 -3.09 4.29 2.10
C LEU A 93 -4.24 5.24 2.40
N ALA A 94 -4.16 6.47 1.92
CA ALA A 94 -5.17 7.49 2.23
C ALA A 94 -5.33 8.48 1.08
N VAL A 95 -6.56 9.00 0.95
CA VAL A 95 -6.92 9.99 -0.07
C VAL A 95 -7.61 11.17 0.64
N ASP A 96 -7.23 12.39 0.25
CA ASP A 96 -7.83 13.60 0.76
C ASP A 96 -9.35 13.59 0.53
N LEU A 97 -10.10 14.07 1.51
CA LEU A 97 -11.57 14.05 1.47
C LEU A 97 -12.14 14.76 0.23
N GLN A 98 -11.48 15.82 -0.22
CA GLN A 98 -11.95 16.57 -1.40
C GLN A 98 -11.69 15.85 -2.72
N HIS A 99 -10.95 14.77 -2.68
CA HIS A 99 -10.58 13.98 -3.88
C HIS A 99 -11.14 12.56 -3.84
N HIS A 100 -12.07 12.26 -2.93
CA HIS A 100 -12.77 10.99 -2.91
C HIS A 100 -13.70 10.87 -4.13
N GLY A 101 -13.91 9.65 -4.58
CA GLY A 101 -14.80 9.37 -5.71
C GLY A 101 -14.17 9.57 -7.09
N ALA A 102 -12.91 9.97 -7.15
CA ALA A 102 -12.20 10.17 -8.42
C ALA A 102 -11.34 8.96 -8.84
N GLY A 103 -11.41 7.86 -8.10
CA GLY A 103 -10.62 6.65 -8.40
C GLY A 103 -9.18 6.72 -7.93
N LEU A 104 -8.82 7.70 -7.12
CA LEU A 104 -7.45 7.91 -6.69
C LEU A 104 -6.96 6.79 -5.77
N GLY A 105 -7.80 6.30 -4.86
CA GLY A 105 -7.45 5.18 -3.99
C GLY A 105 -7.11 3.93 -4.79
N LYS A 106 -7.90 3.65 -5.81
CA LYS A 106 -7.66 2.53 -6.73
C LYS A 106 -6.34 2.70 -7.47
N ALA A 107 -6.05 3.91 -7.95
CA ALA A 107 -4.81 4.20 -8.66
C ALA A 107 -3.60 4.03 -7.75
N LEU A 108 -3.70 4.46 -6.49
CA LEU A 108 -2.65 4.28 -5.49
C LEU A 108 -2.40 2.80 -5.21
N LEU A 109 -3.46 2.02 -5.05
CA LEU A 109 -3.30 0.58 -4.81
C LEU A 109 -2.64 -0.11 -6.00
N LYS A 110 -3.07 0.22 -7.22
CA LYS A 110 -2.43 -0.34 -8.43
C LYS A 110 -0.94 -0.01 -8.49
N ASP A 111 -0.57 1.21 -8.16
CA ASP A 111 0.83 1.61 -8.12
C ASP A 111 1.59 0.82 -7.06
N ALA A 112 1.00 0.63 -5.87
CA ALA A 112 1.61 -0.16 -4.81
C ALA A 112 1.82 -1.61 -5.24
N LEU A 113 0.86 -2.20 -5.94
CA LEU A 113 0.98 -3.57 -6.46
C LEU A 113 2.10 -3.66 -7.48
N LEU A 114 2.21 -2.70 -8.38
CA LEU A 114 3.26 -2.69 -9.39
C LEU A 114 4.64 -2.58 -8.76
N ARG A 115 4.83 -1.66 -7.80
CA ARG A 115 6.11 -1.50 -7.12
C ARG A 115 6.47 -2.72 -6.28
N THR A 116 5.48 -3.35 -5.67
CA THR A 116 5.69 -4.61 -4.93
C THR A 116 6.17 -5.72 -5.85
N ALA A 117 5.55 -5.85 -7.04
CA ALA A 117 6.00 -6.83 -8.04
C ALA A 117 7.42 -6.55 -8.51
N GLN A 118 7.78 -5.29 -8.72
CA GLN A 118 9.14 -4.90 -9.10
C GLN A 118 10.15 -5.24 -8.00
N ALA A 119 9.81 -4.96 -6.75
CA ALA A 119 10.68 -5.29 -5.62
C ALA A 119 10.88 -6.81 -5.47
N ALA A 120 9.88 -7.59 -5.80
CA ALA A 120 9.96 -9.06 -5.74
C ALA A 120 10.94 -9.66 -6.75
N ASP A 121 11.32 -8.91 -7.78
CA ASP A 121 12.35 -9.35 -8.72
C ASP A 121 13.77 -9.15 -8.16
N ILE A 122 13.89 -8.36 -7.12
CA ILE A 122 15.20 -8.07 -6.48
C ILE A 122 15.37 -8.88 -5.20
N ALA A 123 14.32 -9.04 -4.43
CA ALA A 123 14.36 -9.73 -3.15
C ALA A 123 13.12 -10.61 -2.99
N GLY A 124 13.23 -11.66 -2.19
CA GLY A 124 12.12 -12.57 -1.97
C GLY A 124 10.98 -11.89 -1.21
N ILE A 125 9.85 -11.73 -1.88
CA ILE A 125 8.62 -11.19 -1.30
C ILE A 125 7.48 -12.11 -1.71
N ARG A 126 6.87 -12.77 -0.72
CA ARG A 126 5.85 -13.79 -0.98
C ARG A 126 4.47 -13.17 -1.21
N ALA A 127 4.19 -12.07 -0.53
CA ALA A 127 2.85 -11.46 -0.54
C ALA A 127 2.92 -10.01 -0.13
N LEU A 128 1.86 -9.27 -0.46
CA LEU A 128 1.59 -7.95 0.09
C LEU A 128 0.65 -8.13 1.28
N LEU A 129 1.00 -7.55 2.41
CA LEU A 129 0.18 -7.56 3.63
C LEU A 129 -0.35 -6.16 3.89
N VAL A 130 -1.63 -6.07 4.20
CA VAL A 130 -2.24 -4.81 4.62
C VAL A 130 -2.98 -5.02 5.95
N HIS A 131 -2.89 -4.01 6.83
CA HIS A 131 -3.67 -3.98 8.06
C HIS A 131 -4.83 -3.00 7.81
N ALA A 132 -6.04 -3.54 7.62
CA ALA A 132 -7.20 -2.70 7.38
C ALA A 132 -7.57 -1.96 8.67
N LYS A 133 -7.78 -0.64 8.56
CA LYS A 133 -8.03 0.20 9.74
C LYS A 133 -9.43 0.04 10.32
N ASP A 134 -10.39 -0.40 9.51
CA ASP A 134 -11.78 -0.58 9.89
C ASP A 134 -12.48 -1.54 8.94
N GLU A 135 -13.78 -1.82 9.18
CA GLU A 135 -14.55 -2.75 8.37
C GLU A 135 -14.72 -2.24 6.92
N SER A 136 -14.87 -0.96 6.74
CA SER A 136 -15.00 -0.38 5.39
C SER A 136 -13.74 -0.62 4.58
N ALA A 137 -12.57 -0.38 5.15
CA ALA A 137 -11.29 -0.64 4.49
C ALA A 137 -11.11 -2.14 4.24
N ARG A 138 -11.49 -2.98 5.21
CA ARG A 138 -11.42 -4.43 5.06
C ARG A 138 -12.22 -4.89 3.85
N GLN A 139 -13.47 -4.46 3.72
CA GLN A 139 -14.31 -4.81 2.58
C GLN A 139 -13.73 -4.33 1.26
N TRP A 140 -13.16 -3.13 1.26
CA TRP A 140 -12.54 -2.58 0.07
C TRP A 140 -11.38 -3.45 -0.42
N TYR A 141 -10.51 -3.90 0.50
CA TYR A 141 -9.41 -4.79 0.12
C TYR A 141 -9.90 -6.18 -0.29
N LEU A 142 -10.93 -6.73 0.38
CA LEU A 142 -11.49 -8.01 -0.01
C LEU A 142 -12.01 -8.00 -1.44
N ASN A 143 -12.55 -6.87 -1.90
CA ASN A 143 -12.99 -6.73 -3.29
C ASN A 143 -11.83 -6.78 -4.30
N TRP A 144 -10.60 -6.63 -3.82
CA TRP A 144 -9.39 -6.77 -4.62
C TRP A 144 -8.76 -8.16 -4.48
N GLU A 145 -9.52 -9.13 -3.93
CA GLU A 145 -9.11 -10.51 -3.76
C GLU A 145 -8.05 -10.75 -2.70
N PHE A 146 -7.87 -9.81 -1.77
CA PHE A 146 -7.05 -10.07 -0.59
C PHE A 146 -7.72 -11.12 0.27
N GLU A 147 -6.92 -11.94 0.96
CA GLU A 147 -7.39 -13.00 1.85
C GLU A 147 -7.02 -12.70 3.30
N PRO A 148 -7.95 -12.93 4.25
CA PRO A 148 -7.65 -12.62 5.66
C PRO A 148 -6.71 -13.64 6.28
N SER A 149 -5.96 -13.19 7.28
CA SER A 149 -5.21 -14.05 8.18
C SER A 149 -6.18 -14.93 8.99
N PRO A 150 -5.81 -16.18 9.30
CA PRO A 150 -6.67 -17.01 10.16
C PRO A 150 -6.78 -16.50 11.59
N SER A 151 -5.83 -15.67 12.05
CA SER A 151 -5.83 -15.15 13.42
C SER A 151 -6.35 -13.72 13.56
N ASP A 152 -6.47 -12.98 12.44
CA ASP A 152 -6.92 -11.59 12.48
C ASP A 152 -7.60 -11.23 11.15
N PRO A 153 -8.91 -11.00 11.16
CA PRO A 153 -9.65 -10.70 9.92
C PRO A 153 -9.27 -9.36 9.29
N PHE A 154 -8.57 -8.48 10.00
CA PHE A 154 -8.13 -7.19 9.47
C PHE A 154 -6.72 -7.23 8.89
N HIS A 155 -6.01 -8.34 9.02
CA HIS A 155 -4.74 -8.57 8.36
C HIS A 155 -5.00 -9.33 7.07
N LEU A 156 -4.79 -8.66 5.92
CA LEU A 156 -5.18 -9.20 4.63
C LEU A 156 -3.96 -9.36 3.74
N PHE A 157 -3.93 -10.46 3.00
CA PHE A 157 -2.78 -10.85 2.17
C PHE A 157 -3.18 -10.96 0.71
N LEU A 158 -2.30 -10.51 -0.17
CA LEU A 158 -2.40 -10.77 -1.60
C LEU A 158 -1.12 -11.46 -2.06
N LEU A 159 -1.26 -12.68 -2.58
CA LEU A 159 -0.13 -13.50 -2.99
C LEU A 159 0.61 -12.87 -4.17
N MET A 160 1.93 -12.95 -4.18
CA MET A 160 2.74 -12.37 -5.26
C MET A 160 2.34 -12.89 -6.65
N LYS A 161 1.99 -14.16 -6.75
CA LYS A 161 1.51 -14.73 -8.00
C LYS A 161 0.32 -13.96 -8.56
N ASP A 162 -0.62 -13.61 -7.69
CA ASP A 162 -1.82 -12.88 -8.08
C ASP A 162 -1.51 -11.41 -8.37
N ILE A 163 -0.58 -10.82 -7.61
CA ILE A 163 -0.12 -9.44 -7.88
C ILE A 163 0.48 -9.36 -9.29
N LYS A 164 1.35 -10.31 -9.64
CA LYS A 164 1.97 -10.32 -10.96
C LYS A 164 0.94 -10.49 -12.08
N ALA A 165 -0.08 -11.32 -11.85
CA ALA A 165 -1.18 -11.50 -12.81
C ALA A 165 -1.96 -10.19 -12.98
N MET A 166 -2.26 -9.49 -11.90
CA MET A 166 -3.02 -8.24 -11.94
C MET A 166 -2.25 -7.09 -12.59
N THR A 167 -0.94 -7.07 -12.42
CA THR A 167 -0.10 -5.98 -12.93
C THR A 167 0.49 -6.25 -14.31
N GLY A 168 0.27 -7.44 -14.87
CA GLY A 168 0.85 -7.81 -16.15
C GLY A 168 2.36 -8.04 -16.09
N THR A 169 2.94 -8.18 -14.90
CA THR A 169 4.37 -8.41 -14.71
C THR A 169 4.74 -9.90 -14.70
N ASN A 170 3.77 -10.77 -15.00
CA ASN A 170 3.97 -12.20 -15.00
C ASN A 170 4.88 -12.58 -16.16
N GLN A 171 6.07 -13.06 -15.85
CA GLN A 171 7.04 -13.49 -16.85
C GLN A 171 6.91 -15.00 -17.07
N ALA A 172 6.89 -15.37 -18.32
CA ALA A 172 6.90 -16.78 -18.67
C ALA A 172 8.25 -17.41 -18.32
#